data_cf636cd8fc9271cc06241cb989337539
#
_entry.id   cf636cd8fc9271cc06241cb989337539
#
_cell.length_a   1.000
_cell.length_b   1.000
_cell.length_c   1.000
_cell.angle_alpha   90.00
_cell.angle_beta   90.00
_cell.angle_gamma   90.00
#
_symmetry.space_group_name_H-M   'P 1'
#
loop_
_entity.id
_entity.type
_entity.pdbx_description
1 polymer ?
#
loop_
_entity_poly.entity_id
_entity_poly.type
_entity_poly.pdbx_seq_one_letter_code
_entity_poly.pdbx_strand_id
1 'polypeptide(L)'
;MKKLYLVVLASSILSGCIFTAQFDSVEYSYVTQLRTASVASKEYCNDSIYMKMKSQQLYETSLGLLHYSEYLPRNEPTFLMAKEIHEIVEPLKNRYHSGISVSEIYCKNKMDNIIDNAITMQKSINKRSR
;
A
#
# COMPACT_ATOMS: atom_id res chain seq x y z
N MET A 1 16.70 36.00 35.46
CA MET A 1 16.12 36.04 34.08
C MET A 1 16.77 35.03 33.12
N LYS A 2 18.04 34.65 33.26
CA LYS A 2 18.69 33.67 32.36
C LYS A 2 18.19 32.20 32.50
N LYS A 3 17.58 31.82 33.61
CA LYS A 3 17.05 30.45 33.84
C LYS A 3 15.66 30.19 33.21
N LEU A 4 14.91 31.23 32.90
CA LEU A 4 13.56 31.10 32.33
C LEU A 4 13.59 30.76 30.84
N TYR A 5 14.62 31.20 30.12
CA TYR A 5 14.78 30.91 28.67
C TYR A 5 15.19 29.46 28.37
N LEU A 6 15.84 28.78 29.33
CA LEU A 6 16.28 27.41 29.14
C LEU A 6 15.11 26.37 29.21
N VAL A 7 14.07 26.71 29.97
CA VAL A 7 12.89 25.83 30.14
C VAL A 7 11.98 25.91 28.94
N VAL A 8 11.89 27.06 28.25
CA VAL A 8 11.04 27.23 27.06
C VAL A 8 11.64 26.53 25.83
N LEU A 9 12.97 26.43 25.75
CA LEU A 9 13.64 25.72 24.65
C LEU A 9 13.57 24.19 24.77
N ALA A 10 13.48 23.66 26.00
CA ALA A 10 13.37 22.22 26.21
C ALA A 10 11.97 21.64 25.91
N SER A 11 10.92 22.46 25.99
CA SER A 11 9.55 22.02 25.73
C SER A 11 9.20 21.95 24.24
N SER A 12 9.99 22.56 23.36
CA SER A 12 9.74 22.55 21.91
C SER A 12 10.30 21.30 21.18
N ILE A 13 11.12 20.48 21.86
CA ILE A 13 11.73 19.29 21.25
C ILE A 13 10.83 18.04 21.41
N LEU A 14 9.89 18.06 22.36
CA LEU A 14 8.99 16.92 22.65
C LEU A 14 7.74 16.84 21.73
N SER A 15 7.47 17.84 20.91
CA SER A 15 6.30 17.88 20.04
C SER A 15 6.50 17.22 18.67
N GLY A 16 7.71 16.77 18.32
CA GLY A 16 8.02 16.17 17.01
C GLY A 16 7.48 14.74 16.78
N CYS A 17 7.11 14.01 17.84
CA CYS A 17 6.71 12.59 17.72
C CYS A 17 5.20 12.36 17.55
N ILE A 18 4.38 13.42 17.58
CA ILE A 18 2.91 13.27 17.63
C ILE A 18 2.26 13.29 16.24
N PHE A 19 3.00 13.61 15.17
CA PHE A 19 2.44 13.90 13.85
C PHE A 19 2.44 12.75 12.84
N THR A 20 3.03 11.59 13.15
CA THR A 20 3.04 10.43 12.26
C THR A 20 2.15 9.32 12.79
N ALA A 21 1.53 8.55 11.86
CA ALA A 21 0.81 7.34 12.23
C ALA A 21 1.74 6.36 12.95
N GLN A 22 1.18 5.63 13.93
CA GLN A 22 1.89 4.51 14.56
C GLN A 22 1.96 3.31 13.61
N PHE A 23 2.88 2.38 13.89
CA PHE A 23 2.91 1.10 13.19
C PHE A 23 1.59 0.36 13.37
N ASP A 24 1.01 -0.08 12.26
CA ASP A 24 -0.22 -0.86 12.25
C ASP A 24 0.02 -2.20 11.56
N SER A 25 -0.19 -3.29 12.31
CA SER A 25 0.06 -4.65 11.83
C SER A 25 -0.98 -5.12 10.81
N VAL A 26 -2.19 -4.60 10.85
CA VAL A 26 -3.26 -4.95 9.91
C VAL A 26 -2.99 -4.28 8.57
N GLU A 27 -2.66 -2.99 8.55
CA GLU A 27 -2.24 -2.29 7.33
C GLU A 27 -1.03 -2.97 6.70
N TYR A 28 -0.02 -3.30 7.51
CA TYR A 28 1.16 -4.03 7.04
C TYR A 28 0.84 -5.41 6.45
N SER A 29 -0.11 -6.12 7.05
CA SER A 29 -0.58 -7.42 6.57
C SER A 29 -1.24 -7.33 5.20
N TYR A 30 -2.13 -6.34 4.97
CA TYR A 30 -2.73 -6.10 3.65
C TYR A 30 -1.66 -5.87 2.57
N VAL A 31 -0.68 -5.01 2.87
CA VAL A 31 0.40 -4.70 1.92
C VAL A 31 1.25 -5.93 1.62
N THR A 32 1.54 -6.74 2.65
CA THR A 32 2.28 -8.00 2.49
C THR A 32 1.52 -8.99 1.62
N GLN A 33 0.20 -9.11 1.80
CA GLN A 33 -0.65 -9.98 0.98
C GLN A 33 -0.64 -9.53 -0.49
N LEU A 34 -0.80 -8.24 -0.76
CA LEU A 34 -0.73 -7.68 -2.12
C LEU A 34 0.62 -7.98 -2.78
N ARG A 35 1.72 -7.73 -2.08
CA ARG A 35 3.07 -8.02 -2.57
C ARG A 35 3.25 -9.49 -2.89
N THR A 36 2.93 -10.37 -1.94
CA THR A 36 3.11 -11.83 -2.08
C THR A 36 2.24 -12.40 -3.19
N ALA A 37 0.97 -11.99 -3.25
CA ALA A 37 0.05 -12.42 -4.30
C ALA A 37 0.49 -11.95 -5.69
N SER A 38 1.01 -10.72 -5.81
CA SER A 38 1.51 -10.19 -7.08
C SER A 38 2.76 -10.90 -7.56
N VAL A 39 3.72 -11.18 -6.65
CA VAL A 39 4.91 -11.98 -6.97
C VAL A 39 4.51 -13.36 -7.47
N ALA A 40 3.64 -14.07 -6.75
CA ALA A 40 3.17 -15.41 -7.14
C ALA A 40 2.38 -15.41 -8.45
N SER A 41 1.57 -14.38 -8.70
CA SER A 41 0.72 -14.30 -9.90
C SER A 41 1.50 -13.92 -11.16
N LYS A 42 2.65 -13.28 -11.04
CA LYS A 42 3.44 -12.80 -12.18
C LYS A 42 3.82 -13.94 -13.15
N GLU A 43 4.10 -15.12 -12.63
CA GLU A 43 4.46 -16.31 -13.42
C GLU A 43 3.27 -16.84 -14.25
N TYR A 44 2.04 -16.48 -13.87
CA TYR A 44 0.80 -16.95 -14.52
C TYR A 44 0.14 -15.89 -15.41
N CYS A 45 0.87 -14.84 -15.79
CA CYS A 45 0.34 -13.78 -16.64
C CYS A 45 -0.10 -14.25 -18.05
N ASN A 46 0.33 -15.44 -18.48
CA ASN A 46 -0.11 -16.11 -19.70
C ASN A 46 -1.38 -16.96 -19.51
N ASP A 47 -1.84 -17.17 -18.29
CA ASP A 47 -3.06 -17.91 -17.97
C ASP A 47 -4.21 -16.94 -17.64
N SER A 48 -5.05 -16.66 -18.63
CA SER A 48 -6.16 -15.70 -18.50
C SER A 48 -7.23 -16.13 -17.49
N ILE A 49 -7.47 -17.44 -17.34
CA ILE A 49 -8.46 -17.96 -16.40
C ILE A 49 -7.95 -17.78 -14.96
N TYR A 50 -6.70 -18.17 -14.72
CA TYR A 50 -6.06 -17.96 -13.41
C TYR A 50 -5.99 -16.48 -13.07
N MET A 51 -5.56 -15.63 -14.02
CA MET A 51 -5.40 -14.20 -13.79
C MET A 51 -6.74 -13.47 -13.62
N LYS A 52 -7.83 -13.94 -14.23
CA LYS A 52 -9.17 -13.40 -13.97
C LYS A 52 -9.54 -13.55 -12.49
N MET A 53 -9.31 -14.71 -11.91
CA MET A 53 -9.57 -14.97 -10.48
C MET A 53 -8.60 -14.18 -9.59
N LYS A 54 -7.32 -14.16 -9.93
CA LYS A 54 -6.29 -13.48 -9.11
C LYS A 54 -6.42 -11.96 -9.15
N SER A 55 -6.75 -11.37 -10.27
CA SER A 55 -7.00 -9.93 -10.37
C SER A 55 -8.21 -9.50 -9.52
N GLN A 56 -9.24 -10.34 -9.40
CA GLN A 56 -10.35 -10.10 -8.49
C GLN A 56 -9.89 -10.13 -7.02
N GLN A 57 -9.09 -11.11 -6.62
CA GLN A 57 -8.55 -11.19 -5.25
C GLN A 57 -7.65 -9.99 -4.92
N LEU A 58 -6.77 -9.60 -5.86
CA LEU A 58 -5.94 -8.40 -5.71
C LEU A 58 -6.80 -7.14 -5.56
N TYR A 59 -7.88 -7.02 -6.35
CA TYR A 59 -8.82 -5.91 -6.26
C TYR A 59 -9.48 -5.83 -4.87
N GLU A 60 -10.02 -6.93 -4.37
CA GLU A 60 -10.65 -6.99 -3.05
C GLU A 60 -9.66 -6.65 -1.93
N THR A 61 -8.44 -7.17 -2.01
CA THR A 61 -7.38 -6.88 -1.02
C THR A 61 -6.94 -5.42 -1.08
N SER A 62 -6.78 -4.85 -2.27
CA SER A 62 -6.40 -3.44 -2.44
C SER A 62 -7.51 -2.48 -2.00
N LEU A 63 -8.78 -2.84 -2.24
CA LEU A 63 -9.93 -2.08 -1.77
C LEU A 63 -10.02 -2.12 -0.23
N GLY A 64 -9.79 -3.31 0.37
CA GLY A 64 -9.71 -3.46 1.82
C GLY A 64 -8.61 -2.62 2.43
N LEU A 65 -7.41 -2.63 1.84
CA LEU A 65 -6.30 -1.78 2.25
C LEU A 65 -6.66 -0.29 2.15
N LEU A 66 -7.24 0.13 1.03
CA LEU A 66 -7.62 1.54 0.80
C LEU A 66 -8.57 2.03 1.90
N HIS A 67 -9.67 1.29 2.14
CA HIS A 67 -10.63 1.67 3.16
C HIS A 67 -10.05 1.59 4.58
N TYR A 68 -9.24 0.58 4.87
CA TYR A 68 -8.59 0.48 6.17
C TYR A 68 -7.64 1.65 6.44
N SER A 69 -6.78 1.98 5.47
CA SER A 69 -5.81 3.07 5.58
C SER A 69 -6.47 4.45 5.70
N GLU A 70 -7.65 4.65 5.13
CA GLU A 70 -8.42 5.88 5.22
C GLU A 70 -8.85 6.21 6.66
N TYR A 71 -9.18 5.18 7.44
CA TYR A 71 -9.65 5.35 8.82
C TYR A 71 -8.54 5.44 9.87
N LEU A 72 -7.30 5.12 9.50
CA LEU A 72 -6.20 5.22 10.44
C LEU A 72 -5.83 6.70 10.70
N PRO A 73 -5.68 7.11 11.97
CA PRO A 73 -5.35 8.49 12.29
C PRO A 73 -3.94 8.84 11.78
N ARG A 74 -3.80 10.04 11.21
CA ARG A 74 -2.52 10.59 10.74
C ARG A 74 -1.83 9.75 9.66
N ASN A 75 -2.62 9.06 8.86
CA ASN A 75 -2.15 8.05 7.90
C ASN A 75 -2.14 8.53 6.45
N GLU A 76 -2.31 9.82 6.20
CA GLU A 76 -2.44 10.36 4.85
C GLU A 76 -1.35 9.87 3.86
N PRO A 77 -0.04 9.83 4.20
CA PRO A 77 0.97 9.38 3.25
C PRO A 77 0.78 7.92 2.78
N THR A 78 0.45 6.99 3.67
CA THR A 78 0.23 5.60 3.27
C THR A 78 -1.17 5.35 2.75
N PHE A 79 -2.17 6.16 3.12
CA PHE A 79 -3.46 6.19 2.43
C PHE A 79 -3.30 6.54 0.94
N LEU A 80 -2.49 7.54 0.61
CA LEU A 80 -2.21 7.88 -0.79
C LEU A 80 -1.48 6.74 -1.53
N MET A 81 -0.55 6.05 -0.88
CA MET A 81 0.10 4.86 -1.44
C MET A 81 -0.88 3.71 -1.66
N ALA A 82 -1.81 3.48 -0.72
CA ALA A 82 -2.87 2.50 -0.85
C ALA A 82 -3.79 2.80 -2.04
N LYS A 83 -4.11 4.08 -2.24
CA LYS A 83 -4.89 4.57 -3.38
C LYS A 83 -4.16 4.31 -4.70
N GLU A 84 -2.87 4.62 -4.78
CA GLU A 84 -2.06 4.32 -5.97
C GLU A 84 -2.04 2.83 -6.30
N ILE A 85 -1.87 1.95 -5.31
CA ILE A 85 -1.94 0.50 -5.52
C ILE A 85 -3.32 0.10 -6.07
N HIS A 86 -4.40 0.61 -5.50
CA HIS A 86 -5.75 0.30 -5.95
C HIS A 86 -5.99 0.78 -7.39
N GLU A 87 -5.52 1.97 -7.76
CA GLU A 87 -5.59 2.54 -9.12
C GLU A 87 -4.77 1.73 -10.17
N ILE A 88 -3.80 0.94 -9.73
CA ILE A 88 -3.08 -0.01 -10.60
C ILE A 88 -3.88 -1.31 -10.77
N VAL A 89 -4.48 -1.80 -9.69
CA VAL A 89 -5.17 -3.09 -9.64
C VAL A 89 -6.54 -3.04 -10.33
N GLU A 90 -7.31 -1.98 -10.16
CA GLU A 90 -8.66 -1.86 -10.69
C GLU A 90 -8.71 -1.98 -12.22
N PRO A 91 -7.91 -1.27 -13.02
CA PRO A 91 -7.89 -1.45 -14.46
C PRO A 91 -7.44 -2.85 -14.90
N LEU A 92 -6.51 -3.47 -14.18
CA LEU A 92 -6.08 -4.84 -14.45
C LEU A 92 -7.23 -5.82 -14.29
N LYS A 93 -7.94 -5.77 -13.16
CA LYS A 93 -9.13 -6.58 -12.90
C LYS A 93 -10.19 -6.34 -13.97
N ASN A 94 -10.48 -5.08 -14.30
CA ASN A 94 -11.50 -4.74 -15.29
C ASN A 94 -11.18 -5.31 -16.68
N ARG A 95 -9.91 -5.28 -17.11
CA ARG A 95 -9.51 -5.89 -18.39
C ARG A 95 -9.74 -7.40 -18.43
N TYR A 96 -9.36 -8.13 -17.38
CA TYR A 96 -9.59 -9.57 -17.31
C TYR A 96 -11.08 -9.95 -17.26
N HIS A 97 -11.92 -9.07 -16.71
CA HIS A 97 -13.37 -9.31 -16.60
C HIS A 97 -14.18 -8.82 -17.81
N SER A 98 -13.64 -7.92 -18.61
CA SER A 98 -14.31 -7.38 -19.80
C SER A 98 -14.25 -8.30 -21.02
N GLY A 99 -13.52 -9.40 -20.98
CA GLY A 99 -13.28 -10.28 -22.12
C GLY A 99 -12.27 -9.74 -23.14
N ILE A 100 -11.64 -8.59 -22.86
CA ILE A 100 -10.54 -8.05 -23.67
C ILE A 100 -9.29 -8.89 -23.43
N SER A 101 -8.58 -9.24 -24.51
CA SER A 101 -7.27 -9.93 -24.39
C SER A 101 -6.27 -9.08 -23.63
N VAL A 102 -5.64 -9.67 -22.62
CA VAL A 102 -4.58 -9.04 -21.82
C VAL A 102 -3.24 -9.65 -22.23
N SER A 103 -2.31 -8.82 -22.70
CA SER A 103 -0.96 -9.31 -23.03
C SER A 103 -0.19 -9.69 -21.78
N GLU A 104 0.68 -10.70 -21.88
CA GLU A 104 1.57 -11.12 -20.80
C GLU A 104 2.45 -9.98 -20.32
N ILE A 105 2.98 -9.15 -21.24
CA ILE A 105 3.81 -7.98 -20.91
C ILE A 105 3.03 -6.96 -20.09
N TYR A 106 1.79 -6.65 -20.48
CA TYR A 106 0.94 -5.72 -19.72
C TYR A 106 0.69 -6.24 -18.31
N CYS A 107 0.33 -7.53 -18.19
CA CYS A 107 0.11 -8.16 -16.89
C CYS A 107 1.36 -8.11 -16.02
N LYS A 108 2.53 -8.54 -16.52
CA LYS A 108 3.79 -8.52 -15.78
C LYS A 108 4.17 -7.12 -15.32
N ASN A 109 4.03 -6.11 -16.18
CA ASN A 109 4.29 -4.72 -15.80
C ASN A 109 3.35 -4.23 -14.67
N LYS A 110 2.08 -4.62 -14.70
CA LYS A 110 1.14 -4.29 -13.62
C LYS A 110 1.51 -4.99 -12.31
N MET A 111 1.92 -6.26 -12.36
CA MET A 111 2.41 -6.98 -11.19
C MET A 111 3.66 -6.31 -10.60
N ASP A 112 4.62 -5.93 -11.43
CA ASP A 112 5.84 -5.23 -10.98
C ASP A 112 5.49 -3.89 -10.32
N ASN A 113 4.59 -3.11 -10.90
CA ASN A 113 4.16 -1.84 -10.31
C ASN A 113 3.47 -2.04 -8.94
N ILE A 114 2.64 -3.07 -8.78
CA ILE A 114 2.04 -3.39 -7.49
C ILE A 114 3.11 -3.79 -6.47
N ILE A 115 4.06 -4.63 -6.86
CA ILE A 115 5.17 -5.09 -6.02
C ILE A 115 6.01 -3.90 -5.52
N ASP A 116 6.41 -3.01 -6.42
CA ASP A 116 7.26 -1.85 -6.11
C ASP A 116 6.56 -0.87 -5.17
N ASN A 117 5.28 -0.58 -5.42
CA ASN A 117 4.46 0.27 -4.55
C ASN A 117 4.26 -0.39 -3.17
N ALA A 118 4.00 -1.70 -3.13
CA ALA A 118 3.86 -2.44 -1.87
C ALA A 118 5.17 -2.42 -1.05
N ILE A 119 6.33 -2.62 -1.69
CA ILE A 119 7.64 -2.52 -1.02
C ILE A 119 7.85 -1.11 -0.44
N THR A 120 7.52 -0.08 -1.21
CA THR A 120 7.66 1.32 -0.77
C THR A 120 6.76 1.61 0.43
N MET A 121 5.50 1.15 0.38
CA MET A 121 4.55 1.30 1.48
C MET A 121 4.99 0.51 2.72
N GLN A 122 5.49 -0.73 2.58
CA GLN A 122 6.04 -1.51 3.70
C GLN A 122 7.20 -0.79 4.38
N LYS A 123 8.12 -0.20 3.61
CA LYS A 123 9.23 0.59 4.15
C LYS A 123 8.73 1.81 4.92
N SER A 124 7.68 2.48 4.43
CA SER A 124 7.07 3.63 5.10
C SER A 124 6.44 3.23 6.43
N ILE A 125 5.65 2.14 6.45
CA ILE A 125 5.01 1.63 7.66
C ILE A 125 6.04 1.18 8.71
N ASN A 126 7.11 0.49 8.28
CA ASN A 126 8.16 0.01 9.18
C ASN A 126 8.99 1.12 9.86
N LYS A 127 9.00 2.31 9.29
CA LYS A 127 9.69 3.48 9.90
C LYS A 127 8.90 4.12 11.04
N ARG A 128 7.64 3.73 11.22
CA ARG A 128 6.78 4.28 12.27
C ARG A 128 7.17 3.74 13.63
N SER A 129 6.89 4.51 14.68
CA SER A 129 7.07 4.06 16.07
C SER A 129 6.10 2.90 16.37
N ARG A 130 6.59 1.95 17.12
CA ARG A 130 5.81 0.82 17.65
C ARG A 130 5.26 1.12 19.02
#